data_236a61083543fb9de8438e3fc0d55540
#
_entry.id   236a61083543fb9de8438e3fc0d55540
#
_cell.length_a   1.000
_cell.length_b   1.000
_cell.length_c   1.000
_cell.angle_alpha   90.00
_cell.angle_beta   90.00
_cell.angle_gamma   90.00
#
_symmetry.space_group_name_H-M   'P 1'
#
loop_
_entity.id
_entity.type
_entity.pdbx_description
1 polymer ?
#
loop_
_entity_poly.entity_id
_entity_poly.type
_entity_poly.pdbx_seq_one_letter_code
_entity_poly.pdbx_strand_id
1 'polypeptide(L)'
;MVYEPKTYRTNGGDKHVIASGGELDVESGGALKIAGNDRTAVVNAAIAGAAAGYKVARGVAADVTGTAEITSGLATVVSAIACLAGDPEVGEAMWVTVSIPTQTGGDAGKFTVKTWKPTATDNATPIAGTGDHAVAWVAVGT
;
A
#
# COMPACT_ATOMS: atom_id res chain seq x y z
N MET A 1 -47.43 -7.22 9.82
CA MET A 1 -45.98 -7.00 9.64
C MET A 1 -45.52 -8.05 8.65
N VAL A 2 -45.15 -7.65 7.43
CA VAL A 2 -44.63 -8.59 6.43
C VAL A 2 -43.18 -8.90 6.79
N TYR A 3 -42.87 -10.14 7.10
CA TYR A 3 -41.51 -10.60 7.35
C TYR A 3 -40.85 -10.85 5.99
N GLU A 4 -39.91 -9.98 5.61
CA GLU A 4 -39.06 -10.20 4.44
C GLU A 4 -37.77 -10.87 4.88
N PRO A 5 -37.49 -12.11 4.42
CA PRO A 5 -36.22 -12.77 4.75
C PRO A 5 -35.06 -12.02 4.12
N LYS A 6 -34.06 -11.67 4.92
CA LYS A 6 -32.85 -10.96 4.47
C LYS A 6 -31.86 -11.86 3.72
N THR A 7 -32.05 -13.18 3.80
CA THR A 7 -31.30 -14.18 3.04
C THR A 7 -32.29 -15.08 2.31
N TYR A 8 -32.15 -15.22 0.99
CA TYR A 8 -33.06 -15.99 0.16
C TYR A 8 -32.42 -16.51 -1.12
N ARG A 9 -33.01 -17.54 -1.73
CA ARG A 9 -32.65 -17.97 -3.08
C ARG A 9 -33.57 -17.29 -4.10
N THR A 10 -32.99 -16.90 -5.24
CA THR A 10 -33.78 -16.38 -6.37
C THR A 10 -34.64 -17.48 -6.96
N ASN A 11 -35.76 -17.11 -7.65
CA ASN A 11 -36.53 -18.05 -8.43
C ASN A 11 -35.62 -18.72 -9.47
N GLY A 12 -35.59 -20.07 -9.50
CA GLY A 12 -34.63 -20.83 -10.28
C GLY A 12 -33.47 -21.40 -9.49
N GLY A 13 -33.20 -20.88 -8.30
CA GLY A 13 -32.17 -21.41 -7.38
C GLY A 13 -30.73 -21.05 -7.71
N ASP A 14 -30.50 -20.23 -8.73
CA ASP A 14 -29.14 -19.91 -9.24
C ASP A 14 -28.33 -19.00 -8.34
N LYS A 15 -29.00 -18.24 -7.46
CA LYS A 15 -28.34 -17.29 -6.56
C LYS A 15 -28.85 -17.42 -5.14
N HIS A 16 -27.93 -17.37 -4.19
CA HIS A 16 -28.23 -17.09 -2.79
C HIS A 16 -27.95 -15.60 -2.55
N VAL A 17 -28.96 -14.85 -2.12
CA VAL A 17 -28.86 -13.39 -1.93
C VAL A 17 -28.87 -13.09 -0.43
N ILE A 18 -27.93 -12.26 -0.01
CA ILE A 18 -27.91 -11.62 1.31
C ILE A 18 -28.27 -10.15 1.05
N ALA A 19 -29.50 -9.77 1.39
CA ALA A 19 -30.00 -8.42 1.19
C ALA A 19 -29.45 -7.45 2.25
N SER A 20 -29.73 -6.15 2.09
CA SER A 20 -29.29 -5.13 3.03
C SER A 20 -29.72 -5.45 4.48
N GLY A 21 -28.75 -5.49 5.39
CA GLY A 21 -28.91 -5.90 6.79
C GLY A 21 -29.08 -7.41 7.00
N GLY A 22 -28.82 -8.24 5.95
CA GLY A 22 -28.62 -9.67 6.07
C GLY A 22 -27.17 -9.99 6.44
N GLU A 23 -26.94 -11.16 7.04
CA GLU A 23 -25.63 -11.60 7.52
C GLU A 23 -25.34 -13.02 7.03
N LEU A 24 -24.08 -13.30 6.71
CA LEU A 24 -23.54 -14.64 6.56
C LEU A 24 -22.54 -14.87 7.67
N ASP A 25 -22.94 -15.64 8.65
CA ASP A 25 -22.04 -16.10 9.72
C ASP A 25 -21.47 -17.47 9.37
N VAL A 26 -20.15 -17.57 9.41
CA VAL A 26 -19.40 -18.82 9.27
C VAL A 26 -18.80 -19.14 10.62
N GLU A 27 -19.49 -19.96 11.40
CA GLU A 27 -19.09 -20.35 12.76
C GLU A 27 -17.72 -21.02 12.81
N SER A 28 -17.17 -21.12 14.02
CA SER A 28 -15.88 -21.79 14.27
C SER A 28 -15.88 -23.23 13.72
N GLY A 29 -14.92 -23.54 12.88
CA GLY A 29 -14.82 -24.82 12.16
C GLY A 29 -15.58 -24.87 10.84
N GLY A 30 -16.38 -23.85 10.52
CA GLY A 30 -16.99 -23.69 9.21
C GLY A 30 -15.96 -23.27 8.14
N ALA A 31 -16.25 -23.58 6.88
CA ALA A 31 -15.36 -23.25 5.75
C ALA A 31 -16.10 -22.52 4.64
N LEU A 32 -15.52 -21.40 4.16
CA LEU A 32 -15.94 -20.75 2.95
C LEU A 32 -15.20 -21.38 1.76
N LYS A 33 -15.92 -22.10 0.88
CA LYS A 33 -15.35 -22.74 -0.30
C LYS A 33 -15.74 -22.00 -1.57
N ILE A 34 -14.76 -21.71 -2.42
CA ILE A 34 -14.97 -21.14 -3.74
C ILE A 34 -14.35 -22.09 -4.76
N ALA A 35 -15.17 -22.57 -5.71
CA ALA A 35 -14.79 -23.59 -6.70
C ALA A 35 -14.19 -24.86 -6.01
N GLY A 36 -14.79 -25.28 -4.90
CA GLY A 36 -14.37 -26.46 -4.13
C GLY A 36 -13.14 -26.25 -3.21
N ASN A 37 -12.43 -25.14 -3.35
CA ASN A 37 -11.26 -24.83 -2.53
C ASN A 37 -11.65 -24.03 -1.27
N ASP A 38 -11.13 -24.42 -0.11
CA ASP A 38 -11.29 -23.65 1.11
C ASP A 38 -10.54 -22.31 1.00
N ARG A 39 -11.27 -21.23 1.17
CA ARG A 39 -10.77 -19.85 1.11
C ARG A 39 -10.86 -19.11 2.45
N THR A 40 -11.28 -19.80 3.50
CA THR A 40 -11.51 -19.20 4.82
C THR A 40 -10.26 -18.45 5.32
N ALA A 41 -9.10 -19.09 5.30
CA ALA A 41 -7.85 -18.47 5.74
C ALA A 41 -7.43 -17.27 4.86
N VAL A 42 -7.62 -17.36 3.54
CA VAL A 42 -7.29 -16.29 2.60
C VAL A 42 -8.20 -15.09 2.78
N VAL A 43 -9.50 -15.33 2.96
CA VAL A 43 -10.48 -14.25 3.19
C VAL A 43 -10.22 -13.59 4.54
N ASN A 44 -9.97 -14.37 5.60
CA ASN A 44 -9.65 -13.83 6.90
C ASN A 44 -8.35 -13.01 6.90
N ALA A 45 -7.31 -13.45 6.21
CA ALA A 45 -6.07 -12.70 6.08
C ALA A 45 -6.27 -11.38 5.30
N ALA A 46 -7.05 -11.41 4.22
CA ALA A 46 -7.37 -10.22 3.44
C ALA A 46 -8.23 -9.22 4.25
N ILE A 47 -9.21 -9.73 5.01
CA ILE A 47 -10.07 -8.91 5.87
C ILE A 47 -9.27 -8.35 7.05
N ALA A 48 -8.36 -9.13 7.65
CA ALA A 48 -7.52 -8.66 8.76
C ALA A 48 -6.65 -7.47 8.35
N GLY A 49 -6.06 -7.49 7.15
CA GLY A 49 -5.35 -6.35 6.59
C GLY A 49 -6.27 -5.13 6.39
N ALA A 50 -7.46 -5.33 5.86
CA ALA A 50 -8.46 -4.27 5.66
C ALA A 50 -9.05 -3.77 6.99
N ALA A 51 -9.28 -4.68 7.96
CA ALA A 51 -9.80 -4.32 9.29
C ALA A 51 -8.80 -3.50 10.11
N ALA A 52 -7.50 -3.67 9.88
CA ALA A 52 -6.47 -2.81 10.45
C ALA A 52 -6.46 -1.39 9.84
N GLY A 53 -7.28 -1.13 8.82
CA GLY A 53 -7.35 0.16 8.14
C GLY A 53 -6.15 0.47 7.26
N TYR A 54 -5.22 -0.47 7.09
CA TYR A 54 -4.05 -0.26 6.25
C TYR A 54 -4.41 -0.27 4.77
N LYS A 55 -3.86 0.72 4.08
CA LYS A 55 -3.94 0.90 2.63
C LYS A 55 -2.53 0.89 2.04
N VAL A 56 -2.45 0.61 0.76
CA VAL A 56 -1.21 0.70 -0.01
C VAL A 56 -1.34 1.81 -1.03
N ALA A 57 -0.43 2.76 -0.99
CA ALA A 57 -0.25 3.79 -2.01
C ALA A 57 1.05 3.53 -2.78
N ARG A 58 1.08 3.88 -4.05
CA ARG A 58 2.25 3.73 -4.92
C ARG A 58 2.29 4.85 -5.95
N GLY A 59 3.48 5.16 -6.42
CA GLY A 59 3.65 6.17 -7.46
C GLY A 59 5.08 6.25 -7.96
N VAL A 60 5.29 7.22 -8.84
CA VAL A 60 6.60 7.63 -9.28
C VAL A 60 6.69 9.14 -9.03
N ALA A 61 7.73 9.56 -8.32
CA ALA A 61 8.12 10.95 -8.24
C ALA A 61 9.08 11.22 -9.41
N ALA A 62 8.67 12.06 -10.34
CA ALA A 62 9.55 12.54 -11.41
C ALA A 62 10.49 13.61 -10.86
N ASP A 63 11.64 13.78 -11.49
CA ASP A 63 12.54 14.91 -11.31
C ASP A 63 13.00 15.14 -9.85
N VAL A 64 13.39 14.04 -9.16
CA VAL A 64 13.93 14.10 -7.80
C VAL A 64 15.40 14.49 -7.87
N THR A 65 15.71 15.74 -7.55
CA THR A 65 17.07 16.26 -7.43
C THR A 65 17.49 16.28 -5.97
N GLY A 66 18.22 15.28 -5.54
CA GLY A 66 18.74 15.14 -4.16
C GLY A 66 17.69 14.81 -3.12
N THR A 67 16.59 15.54 -3.02
CA THR A 67 15.54 15.31 -2.00
C THR A 67 14.17 15.75 -2.52
N ALA A 68 13.13 14.93 -2.28
CA ALA A 68 11.75 15.30 -2.57
C ALA A 68 10.81 14.82 -1.46
N GLU A 69 9.82 15.64 -1.12
CA GLU A 69 8.69 15.26 -0.27
C GLU A 69 7.60 14.61 -1.14
N ILE A 70 7.12 13.47 -0.70
CA ILE A 70 6.07 12.71 -1.37
C ILE A 70 4.80 12.76 -0.54
N THR A 71 3.70 13.22 -1.13
CA THR A 71 2.36 13.10 -0.56
C THR A 71 1.74 11.79 -1.05
N SER A 72 1.56 10.83 -0.15
CA SER A 72 1.12 9.47 -0.51
C SER A 72 -0.38 9.35 -0.77
N GLY A 73 -1.18 10.29 -0.30
CA GLY A 73 -2.65 10.20 -0.27
C GLY A 73 -3.20 9.34 0.86
N LEU A 74 -2.35 8.81 1.73
CA LEU A 74 -2.72 8.13 2.99
C LEU A 74 -2.94 9.17 4.09
N ALA A 75 -3.74 8.84 5.11
CA ALA A 75 -3.87 9.70 6.29
C ALA A 75 -2.61 9.67 7.15
N THR A 76 -1.97 8.50 7.26
CA THR A 76 -0.65 8.33 7.89
C THR A 76 0.19 7.36 7.09
N VAL A 77 1.50 7.52 7.08
CA VAL A 77 2.46 6.58 6.50
C VAL A 77 3.14 5.81 7.62
N VAL A 78 3.00 4.49 7.62
CA VAL A 78 3.65 3.59 8.59
C VAL A 78 4.96 3.03 8.06
N SER A 79 5.00 2.74 6.76
CA SER A 79 6.18 2.23 6.08
C SER A 79 6.21 2.72 4.64
N ALA A 80 7.39 2.99 4.12
CA ALA A 80 7.57 3.28 2.71
C ALA A 80 8.93 2.73 2.22
N ILE A 81 8.95 2.32 0.97
CA ILE A 81 10.14 1.93 0.24
C ILE A 81 10.20 2.70 -1.07
N ALA A 82 11.40 2.98 -1.53
CA ALA A 82 11.62 3.66 -2.80
C ALA A 82 12.89 3.13 -3.50
N CYS A 83 12.90 3.22 -4.81
CA CYS A 83 14.04 2.88 -5.65
C CYS A 83 14.13 3.85 -6.84
N LEU A 84 15.30 3.94 -7.47
CA LEU A 84 15.42 4.60 -8.77
C LEU A 84 14.54 3.87 -9.78
N ALA A 85 13.79 4.60 -10.57
CA ALA A 85 12.94 4.04 -11.63
C ALA A 85 13.70 3.89 -12.98
N GLY A 86 14.94 4.32 -13.04
CA GLY A 86 15.89 4.17 -14.16
C GLY A 86 17.22 3.60 -13.71
N ASP A 87 18.18 3.58 -14.62
CA ASP A 87 19.52 3.11 -14.33
C ASP A 87 20.26 4.06 -13.38
N PRO A 88 21.05 3.54 -12.43
CA PRO A 88 21.87 4.38 -11.56
C PRO A 88 22.98 5.07 -12.36
N GLU A 89 23.19 6.35 -12.12
CA GLU A 89 24.25 7.14 -12.71
C GLU A 89 25.30 7.55 -11.68
N VAL A 90 26.55 7.14 -11.90
CA VAL A 90 27.66 7.34 -10.93
C VAL A 90 27.92 8.82 -10.60
N GLY A 91 27.67 9.72 -11.53
CA GLY A 91 27.84 11.16 -11.35
C GLY A 91 26.64 11.86 -10.70
N GLU A 92 25.48 11.22 -10.62
CA GLU A 92 24.20 11.87 -10.31
C GLU A 92 23.43 11.18 -9.18
N ALA A 93 22.99 9.92 -9.33
CA ALA A 93 22.35 9.16 -8.26
C ALA A 93 22.57 7.68 -8.43
N MET A 94 22.90 7.00 -7.34
CA MET A 94 23.15 5.56 -7.31
C MET A 94 22.20 4.79 -6.39
N TRP A 95 21.64 5.42 -5.36
CA TRP A 95 20.68 4.79 -4.45
C TRP A 95 19.72 5.80 -3.85
N VAL A 96 18.64 5.29 -3.27
CA VAL A 96 17.57 6.07 -2.65
C VAL A 96 17.39 5.63 -1.21
N THR A 97 17.10 6.57 -0.33
CA THR A 97 16.64 6.32 1.03
C THR A 97 15.29 7.00 1.27
N VAL A 98 14.54 6.44 2.22
CA VAL A 98 13.26 6.99 2.66
C VAL A 98 13.37 7.42 4.11
N SER A 99 12.78 8.56 4.43
CA SER A 99 12.58 9.06 5.79
C SER A 99 11.10 9.36 6.00
N ILE A 100 10.52 8.81 7.06
CA ILE A 100 9.13 9.04 7.43
C ILE A 100 9.14 9.96 8.65
N PRO A 101 8.64 11.21 8.54
CA PRO A 101 8.53 12.12 9.66
C PRO A 101 7.43 11.66 10.63
N THR A 102 7.35 12.30 11.79
CA THR A 102 6.22 12.09 12.71
C THR A 102 4.93 12.47 11.99
N GLN A 103 4.00 11.53 11.88
CA GLN A 103 2.77 11.65 11.07
C GLN A 103 1.70 12.51 11.78
N THR A 104 2.00 13.78 11.99
CA THR A 104 1.11 14.76 12.63
C THR A 104 1.09 16.06 11.86
N GLY A 105 -0.02 16.77 11.91
CA GLY A 105 -0.16 18.09 11.29
C GLY A 105 0.12 18.05 9.77
N GLY A 106 1.00 18.91 9.31
CA GLY A 106 1.37 19.03 7.89
C GLY A 106 2.16 17.86 7.31
N ASP A 107 2.70 16.97 8.18
CA ASP A 107 3.51 15.81 7.77
C ASP A 107 2.66 14.53 7.65
N ALA A 108 1.38 14.59 8.01
CA ALA A 108 0.46 13.46 7.89
C ALA A 108 0.33 13.01 6.43
N GLY A 109 0.48 11.73 6.18
CA GLY A 109 0.43 11.12 4.84
C GLY A 109 1.64 11.41 3.96
N LYS A 110 2.72 11.97 4.50
CA LYS A 110 3.92 12.33 3.75
C LYS A 110 5.14 11.53 4.18
N PHE A 111 6.10 11.42 3.27
CA PHE A 111 7.45 10.92 3.52
C PHE A 111 8.44 11.60 2.57
N THR A 112 9.71 11.55 2.92
CA THR A 112 10.78 12.14 2.12
C THR A 112 11.60 11.06 1.46
N VAL A 113 11.88 11.18 0.17
CA VAL A 113 12.88 10.41 -0.55
C VAL A 113 14.14 11.22 -0.74
N LYS A 114 15.30 10.58 -0.62
CA LYS A 114 16.60 11.19 -0.92
C LYS A 114 17.36 10.31 -1.88
N THR A 115 17.88 10.93 -2.94
CA THR A 115 18.83 10.30 -3.84
C THR A 115 20.25 10.58 -3.35
N TRP A 116 21.14 9.64 -3.55
CA TRP A 116 22.51 9.69 -3.08
C TRP A 116 23.50 9.26 -4.15
N LYS A 117 24.69 9.84 -4.12
CA LYS A 117 25.84 9.46 -4.94
C LYS A 117 27.12 9.42 -4.11
N PRO A 118 28.18 8.74 -4.55
CA PRO A 118 29.49 8.83 -3.93
C PRO A 118 30.11 10.21 -4.16
N THR A 119 30.94 10.66 -3.24
CA THR A 119 31.66 11.94 -3.35
C THR A 119 32.65 11.92 -4.53
N ALA A 120 33.30 10.77 -4.75
CA ALA A 120 34.24 10.52 -5.85
C ALA A 120 34.21 9.03 -6.19
N THR A 121 34.79 8.63 -7.31
CA THR A 121 34.82 7.24 -7.81
C THR A 121 35.49 6.28 -6.82
N ASP A 122 36.43 6.75 -6.03
CA ASP A 122 37.21 6.01 -5.03
C ASP A 122 36.79 6.30 -3.58
N ASN A 123 35.79 7.15 -3.37
CA ASN A 123 35.33 7.56 -2.05
C ASN A 123 33.83 7.26 -1.91
N ALA A 124 33.50 6.30 -1.08
CA ALA A 124 32.15 5.85 -0.84
C ALA A 124 31.33 6.74 0.12
N THR A 125 31.84 7.90 0.55
CA THR A 125 31.08 8.82 1.40
C THR A 125 29.86 9.33 0.63
N PRO A 126 28.62 9.07 1.12
CA PRO A 126 27.43 9.50 0.42
C PRO A 126 27.22 11.00 0.55
N ILE A 127 26.91 11.61 -0.59
CA ILE A 127 26.40 13.00 -0.66
C ILE A 127 25.07 13.01 -1.40
N ALA A 128 24.32 14.09 -1.32
CA ALA A 128 23.05 14.22 -2.03
C ALA A 128 23.27 14.03 -3.54
N GLY A 129 22.35 13.29 -4.15
CA GLY A 129 22.32 13.11 -5.59
C GLY A 129 22.13 14.44 -6.33
N THR A 130 22.56 14.48 -7.56
CA THR A 130 22.35 15.59 -8.50
C THR A 130 21.68 15.05 -9.75
N GLY A 131 21.19 15.92 -10.63
CA GLY A 131 20.38 15.49 -11.76
C GLY A 131 18.95 15.13 -11.38
N ASP A 132 18.08 15.04 -12.36
CA ASP A 132 16.66 14.75 -12.17
C ASP A 132 16.42 13.25 -12.38
N HIS A 133 16.06 12.56 -11.32
CA HIS A 133 15.82 11.12 -11.34
C HIS A 133 14.37 10.79 -11.00
N ALA A 134 13.78 9.87 -11.77
CA ALA A 134 12.50 9.29 -11.41
C ALA A 134 12.68 8.28 -10.27
N VAL A 135 11.88 8.40 -9.22
CA VAL A 135 11.89 7.51 -8.06
C VAL A 135 10.55 6.82 -7.93
N ALA A 136 10.54 5.51 -8.11
CA ALA A 136 9.37 4.67 -7.84
C ALA A 136 9.26 4.39 -6.33
N TRP A 137 8.04 4.41 -5.81
CA TRP A 137 7.79 4.21 -4.39
C TRP A 137 6.51 3.44 -4.10
N VAL A 138 6.49 2.78 -2.97
CA VAL A 138 5.31 2.15 -2.35
C VAL A 138 5.27 2.55 -0.89
N ALA A 139 4.10 2.94 -0.41
CA ALA A 139 3.86 3.28 0.98
C ALA A 139 2.66 2.50 1.54
N VAL A 140 2.72 2.15 2.81
CA VAL A 140 1.66 1.50 3.57
C VAL A 140 1.28 2.40 4.74
N GLY A 141 -0.02 2.56 4.95
CA GLY A 141 -0.53 3.42 6.03
C GLY A 141 -2.05 3.36 6.15
N THR A 142 -2.64 4.33 6.80
CA THR A 142 -4.10 4.41 7.02
C THR A 142 -4.75 5.52 6.21
#